data_264baafa422e065737b167973668216e
#
_entry.id   264baafa422e065737b167973668216e
#
_cell.length_a   1.000
_cell.length_b   1.000
_cell.length_c   1.000
_cell.angle_alpha   90.00
_cell.angle_beta   90.00
_cell.angle_gamma   90.00
#
_symmetry.space_group_name_H-M   'P 1'
#
loop_
_entity.id
_entity.type
_entity.pdbx_description
1 polymer ?
#
loop_
_entity_poly.entity_id
_entity_poly.type
_entity_poly.pdbx_seq_one_letter_code
_entity_poly.pdbx_strand_id
1 'polypeptide(L)'
;MKVYVTDTGCGIAKEKLPLIFNRFEKLNDFVQGTGLGLPICQSIVERLGGKISVESEVGVGSTFVMTLPYRQFVLGADGEPVEINAHVERRSDGRKKILIAEDTESNFMQINILLKKDYTISWVTNGEEAVNSFLRERPDLILMDIRMPVMNGIQATEKIRTVDIDLPIVAVTANAFLIEQQQALAAGCNDIIAKPYTYERLKE
;
A
#
# COMPACT_ATOMS: atom_id res chain seq x y z
N MET A 1 2.82 -7.01 -9.81
CA MET A 1 3.38 -6.27 -10.96
C MET A 1 3.23 -7.12 -12.21
N LYS A 2 2.86 -6.52 -13.35
CA LYS A 2 2.88 -7.19 -14.66
C LYS A 2 3.88 -6.48 -15.57
N VAL A 3 4.71 -7.25 -16.27
CA VAL A 3 5.69 -6.76 -17.24
C VAL A 3 5.38 -7.41 -18.57
N TYR A 4 5.36 -6.62 -19.63
CA TYR A 4 5.07 -7.05 -21.00
C TYR A 4 6.31 -6.84 -21.87
N VAL A 5 6.63 -7.84 -22.69
CA VAL A 5 7.65 -7.74 -23.75
C VAL A 5 7.00 -8.18 -25.04
N THR A 6 6.85 -7.26 -25.97
CA THR A 6 6.20 -7.51 -27.27
C THR A 6 7.20 -7.35 -28.41
N ASP A 7 7.20 -8.28 -29.35
CA ASP A 7 7.96 -8.22 -30.60
C ASP A 7 7.01 -8.32 -31.80
N THR A 8 7.48 -7.89 -32.95
CA THR A 8 6.82 -7.99 -34.26
C THR A 8 7.52 -9.01 -35.16
N GLY A 9 8.04 -10.08 -34.56
CA GLY A 9 8.75 -11.15 -35.27
C GLY A 9 7.84 -12.13 -36.01
N CYS A 10 8.37 -13.29 -36.31
CA CYS A 10 7.65 -14.32 -37.08
C CYS A 10 6.47 -14.94 -36.28
N GLY A 11 6.35 -14.68 -35.00
CA GLY A 11 5.37 -15.32 -34.13
C GLY A 11 5.64 -16.81 -33.89
N ILE A 12 4.79 -17.44 -33.09
CA ILE A 12 4.91 -18.84 -32.65
C ILE A 12 3.60 -19.57 -32.95
N ALA A 13 3.70 -20.72 -33.59
CA ALA A 13 2.54 -21.55 -33.85
C ALA A 13 1.93 -22.09 -32.55
N LYS A 14 0.60 -22.19 -32.50
CA LYS A 14 -0.16 -22.58 -31.28
C LYS A 14 0.29 -23.93 -30.71
N GLU A 15 0.62 -24.87 -31.58
CA GLU A 15 1.07 -26.19 -31.21
C GLU A 15 2.44 -26.19 -30.52
N LYS A 16 3.25 -25.15 -30.76
CA LYS A 16 4.59 -24.99 -30.19
C LYS A 16 4.59 -24.15 -28.90
N LEU A 17 3.55 -23.37 -28.60
CA LEU A 17 3.47 -22.55 -27.39
C LEU A 17 3.72 -23.32 -26.09
N PRO A 18 3.19 -24.54 -25.88
CA PRO A 18 3.46 -25.30 -24.66
C PRO A 18 4.93 -25.75 -24.52
N LEU A 19 5.68 -25.81 -25.64
CA LEU A 19 7.03 -26.37 -25.68
C LEU A 19 8.13 -25.33 -25.50
N ILE A 20 7.86 -24.03 -25.70
CA ILE A 20 8.89 -22.99 -25.69
C ILE A 20 9.60 -22.80 -24.36
N PHE A 21 9.01 -23.27 -23.26
CA PHE A 21 9.60 -23.25 -21.94
C PHE A 21 10.33 -24.55 -21.56
N ASN A 22 10.36 -25.55 -22.46
CA ASN A 22 11.13 -26.77 -22.26
C ASN A 22 12.61 -26.51 -22.50
N ARG A 23 13.47 -27.18 -21.73
CA ARG A 23 14.93 -27.05 -21.89
C ARG A 23 15.38 -27.65 -23.21
N PHE A 24 16.29 -26.95 -23.90
CA PHE A 24 16.88 -27.36 -25.19
C PHE A 24 15.89 -27.38 -26.35
N GLU A 25 14.66 -26.94 -26.15
CA GLU A 25 13.68 -26.85 -27.24
C GLU A 25 14.00 -25.65 -28.13
N LYS A 26 13.98 -25.90 -29.44
CA LYS A 26 14.16 -24.84 -30.47
C LYS A 26 12.98 -24.90 -31.44
N LEU A 27 12.42 -23.73 -31.71
CA LEU A 27 11.32 -23.60 -32.67
C LEU A 27 11.81 -23.75 -34.13
N ASN A 28 13.12 -23.50 -34.35
CA ASN A 28 13.76 -23.59 -35.66
C ASN A 28 15.23 -24.00 -35.46
N ASP A 29 15.65 -25.09 -36.08
CA ASP A 29 17.02 -25.64 -36.01
C ASP A 29 18.07 -24.72 -36.64
N PHE A 30 17.65 -23.81 -37.52
CA PHE A 30 18.54 -22.87 -38.21
C PHE A 30 18.88 -21.64 -37.40
N VAL A 31 18.22 -21.40 -36.22
CA VAL A 31 18.50 -20.27 -35.37
C VAL A 31 19.57 -20.63 -34.33
N GLN A 32 20.62 -19.83 -34.29
CA GLN A 32 21.72 -19.97 -33.34
C GLN A 32 21.21 -19.69 -31.92
N GLY A 33 21.33 -20.65 -31.01
CA GLY A 33 20.90 -20.51 -29.60
C GLY A 33 20.92 -21.87 -28.90
N THR A 34 20.96 -21.83 -27.56
CA THR A 34 21.03 -23.06 -26.73
C THR A 34 19.67 -23.65 -26.36
N GLY A 35 18.56 -22.95 -26.61
CA GLY A 35 17.22 -23.34 -26.15
C GLY A 35 17.06 -23.24 -24.61
N LEU A 36 17.88 -22.44 -23.92
CA LEU A 36 17.85 -22.32 -22.45
C LEU A 36 17.28 -20.99 -21.95
N GLY A 37 17.17 -19.98 -22.81
CA GLY A 37 16.76 -18.63 -22.38
C GLY A 37 15.38 -18.58 -21.70
N LEU A 38 14.33 -19.03 -22.38
CA LEU A 38 12.97 -19.02 -21.86
C LEU A 38 12.78 -19.94 -20.63
N PRO A 39 13.32 -21.18 -20.61
CA PRO A 39 13.32 -22.02 -19.41
C PRO A 39 13.99 -21.36 -18.19
N ILE A 40 15.08 -20.61 -18.39
CA ILE A 40 15.76 -19.89 -17.32
C ILE A 40 14.86 -18.74 -16.82
N CYS A 41 14.27 -17.94 -17.73
CA CYS A 41 13.34 -16.90 -17.37
C CYS A 41 12.15 -17.45 -16.56
N GLN A 42 11.55 -18.55 -16.99
CA GLN A 42 10.47 -19.20 -16.27
C GLN A 42 10.91 -19.63 -14.86
N SER A 43 12.05 -20.29 -14.74
CA SER A 43 12.58 -20.75 -13.44
C SER A 43 12.82 -19.57 -12.48
N ILE A 44 13.34 -18.45 -12.97
CA ILE A 44 13.56 -17.25 -12.17
C ILE A 44 12.23 -16.65 -11.71
N VAL A 45 11.27 -16.47 -12.63
CA VAL A 45 9.96 -15.91 -12.34
C VAL A 45 9.20 -16.77 -11.32
N GLU A 46 9.22 -18.11 -11.49
CA GLU A 46 8.58 -19.05 -10.55
C GLU A 46 9.23 -19.03 -9.16
N ARG A 47 10.57 -18.94 -9.09
CA ARG A 47 11.30 -18.81 -7.80
C ARG A 47 10.97 -17.51 -7.08
N LEU A 48 10.60 -16.47 -7.81
CA LEU A 48 10.12 -15.18 -7.28
C LEU A 48 8.62 -15.21 -6.95
N GLY A 49 7.95 -16.36 -7.06
CA GLY A 49 6.52 -16.52 -6.79
C GLY A 49 5.61 -15.96 -7.88
N GLY A 50 6.15 -15.73 -9.08
CA GLY A 50 5.44 -15.21 -10.23
C GLY A 50 5.02 -16.25 -11.25
N LYS A 51 4.51 -15.77 -12.39
CA LYS A 51 4.18 -16.60 -13.58
C LYS A 51 4.62 -15.90 -14.84
N ILE A 52 5.04 -16.68 -15.84
CA ILE A 52 5.30 -16.22 -17.21
C ILE A 52 4.32 -16.89 -18.17
N SER A 53 3.81 -16.13 -19.12
CA SER A 53 2.93 -16.63 -20.20
C SER A 53 3.30 -15.95 -21.50
N VAL A 54 2.81 -16.48 -22.61
CA VAL A 54 3.02 -15.97 -23.95
C VAL A 54 1.71 -15.99 -24.74
N GLU A 55 1.48 -14.92 -25.49
CA GLU A 55 0.47 -14.81 -26.53
C GLU A 55 1.21 -14.54 -27.83
N SER A 56 0.93 -15.32 -28.89
CA SER A 56 1.64 -15.19 -30.16
C SER A 56 0.78 -15.61 -31.34
N GLU A 57 0.98 -14.96 -32.46
CA GLU A 57 0.35 -15.24 -33.75
C GLU A 57 1.40 -15.23 -34.86
N VAL A 58 1.39 -16.28 -35.67
CA VAL A 58 2.35 -16.46 -36.78
C VAL A 58 2.21 -15.31 -37.79
N GLY A 59 3.32 -14.67 -38.09
CA GLY A 59 3.40 -13.52 -38.99
C GLY A 59 3.06 -12.17 -38.37
N VAL A 60 2.66 -12.15 -37.08
CA VAL A 60 2.32 -10.92 -36.33
C VAL A 60 3.37 -10.60 -35.27
N GLY A 61 3.77 -11.61 -34.48
CA GLY A 61 4.75 -11.47 -33.41
C GLY A 61 4.33 -12.17 -32.12
N SER A 62 5.01 -11.85 -31.00
CA SER A 62 4.76 -12.46 -29.72
C SER A 62 4.72 -11.42 -28.60
N THR A 63 3.89 -11.66 -27.58
CA THR A 63 3.85 -10.90 -26.34
C THR A 63 4.08 -11.83 -25.17
N PHE A 64 5.18 -11.65 -24.47
CA PHE A 64 5.49 -12.35 -23.23
C PHE A 64 5.00 -11.50 -22.04
N VAL A 65 4.30 -12.14 -21.13
CA VAL A 65 3.75 -11.50 -19.93
C VAL A 65 4.33 -12.17 -18.70
N MET A 66 5.03 -11.39 -17.87
CA MET A 66 5.51 -11.84 -16.56
C MET A 66 4.67 -11.20 -15.47
N THR A 67 4.16 -11.99 -14.53
CA THR A 67 3.51 -11.51 -13.32
C THR A 67 4.40 -11.85 -12.14
N LEU A 68 4.73 -10.85 -11.33
CA LEU A 68 5.52 -11.02 -10.12
C LEU A 68 4.73 -10.49 -8.94
N PRO A 69 4.79 -11.13 -7.77
CA PRO A 69 4.29 -10.52 -6.54
C PRO A 69 5.06 -9.21 -6.34
N TYR A 70 4.31 -8.16 -6.13
CA TYR A 70 4.89 -6.83 -5.86
C TYR A 70 4.64 -6.50 -4.40
N ARG A 71 5.72 -6.42 -3.64
CA ARG A 71 5.71 -5.92 -2.28
C ARG A 71 6.21 -4.50 -2.32
N GLN A 72 5.37 -3.60 -1.88
CA GLN A 72 5.75 -2.20 -1.75
C GLN A 72 6.33 -1.99 -0.37
N PHE A 73 7.54 -1.49 -0.31
CA PHE A 73 8.18 -1.03 0.91
C PHE A 73 8.25 0.49 0.88
N VAL A 74 8.01 1.10 2.01
CA VAL A 74 8.30 2.51 2.26
C VAL A 74 9.21 2.62 3.45
N LEU A 75 9.94 3.70 3.57
CA LEU A 75 10.72 3.97 4.77
C LEU A 75 9.76 4.37 5.88
N GLY A 76 9.78 3.64 6.99
CA GLY A 76 9.16 4.04 8.23
C GLY A 76 9.72 5.36 8.77
N ALA A 77 9.17 5.84 9.85
CA ALA A 77 9.62 7.08 10.47
C ALA A 77 11.07 6.99 10.99
N ASP A 78 11.50 5.78 11.36
CA ASP A 78 12.85 5.39 11.79
C ASP A 78 13.83 5.14 10.63
N GLY A 79 13.38 5.23 9.38
CA GLY A 79 14.16 4.97 8.18
C GLY A 79 14.27 3.49 7.79
N GLU A 80 13.68 2.57 8.55
CA GLU A 80 13.68 1.15 8.23
C GLU A 80 12.61 0.81 7.18
N PRO A 81 12.84 -0.19 6.29
CA PRO A 81 11.87 -0.61 5.31
C PRO A 81 10.64 -1.27 5.97
N VAL A 82 9.47 -0.70 5.77
CA VAL A 82 8.18 -1.28 6.21
C VAL A 82 7.43 -1.79 5.00
N GLU A 83 7.02 -3.06 5.04
CA GLU A 83 6.22 -3.67 3.98
C GLU A 83 4.80 -3.09 4.00
N ILE A 84 4.38 -2.52 2.88
CA ILE A 84 2.99 -2.11 2.71
C ILE A 84 2.15 -3.35 2.39
N ASN A 85 1.38 -3.81 3.35
CA ASN A 85 0.44 -4.90 3.13
C ASN A 85 -0.74 -4.42 2.27
N ALA A 86 -0.62 -4.58 0.94
CA ALA A 86 -1.70 -4.28 -0.01
C ALA A 86 -2.95 -5.17 0.18
N HIS A 87 -2.83 -6.25 0.94
CA HIS A 87 -3.89 -7.17 1.31
C HIS A 87 -4.01 -7.27 2.84
N VAL A 88 -4.39 -6.18 3.48
CA VAL A 88 -4.98 -6.31 4.82
C VAL A 88 -6.34 -6.97 4.60
N GLU A 89 -6.44 -8.26 4.96
CA GLU A 89 -7.72 -8.95 5.00
C GLU A 89 -8.69 -8.09 5.82
N ARG A 90 -9.74 -7.59 5.17
CA ARG A 90 -10.84 -6.97 5.90
C ARG A 90 -11.36 -8.02 6.86
N ARG A 91 -11.24 -7.76 8.17
CA ARG A 91 -11.74 -8.68 9.18
C ARG A 91 -13.19 -8.98 8.89
N SER A 92 -13.59 -10.21 9.19
CA SER A 92 -14.90 -10.79 8.89
C SER A 92 -16.11 -10.06 9.52
N ASP A 93 -15.90 -9.05 10.37
CA ASP A 93 -16.97 -8.28 11.00
C ASP A 93 -17.40 -7.04 10.18
N GLY A 94 -16.73 -6.73 9.07
CA GLY A 94 -17.10 -5.65 8.15
C GLY A 94 -16.98 -4.22 8.70
N ARG A 95 -16.53 -4.04 9.97
CA ARG A 95 -16.38 -2.70 10.57
C ARG A 95 -15.17 -1.98 10.01
N LYS A 96 -15.31 -0.66 9.80
CA LYS A 96 -14.20 0.20 9.41
C LYS A 96 -13.20 0.36 10.55
N LYS A 97 -11.93 0.54 10.19
CA LYS A 97 -10.82 0.72 11.11
C LYS A 97 -10.49 2.19 11.27
N ILE A 98 -10.40 2.64 12.52
CA ILE A 98 -9.93 3.98 12.86
C ILE A 98 -8.64 3.84 13.67
N LEU A 99 -7.57 4.49 13.19
CA LEU A 99 -6.34 4.68 13.95
C LEU A 99 -6.45 6.00 14.72
N ILE A 100 -6.25 5.95 16.04
CA ILE A 100 -6.21 7.12 16.90
C ILE A 100 -4.76 7.32 17.32
N ALA A 101 -4.17 8.46 16.94
CA ALA A 101 -2.86 8.92 17.41
C ALA A 101 -3.07 10.01 18.45
N GLU A 102 -2.84 9.69 19.71
CA GLU A 102 -3.09 10.54 20.87
C GLU A 102 -2.14 10.14 22.00
N ASP A 103 -1.33 11.05 22.52
CA ASP A 103 -0.33 10.76 23.55
C ASP A 103 -0.92 10.62 24.96
N THR A 104 -2.14 11.10 25.17
CA THR A 104 -2.79 11.11 26.48
C THR A 104 -3.90 10.06 26.55
N GLU A 105 -3.72 9.06 27.39
CA GLU A 105 -4.66 7.94 27.55
C GLU A 105 -6.09 8.38 27.88
N SER A 106 -6.27 9.41 28.71
CA SER A 106 -7.59 9.93 29.06
C SER A 106 -8.33 10.51 27.84
N ASN A 107 -7.63 11.15 26.93
CA ASN A 107 -8.21 11.66 25.68
C ASN A 107 -8.55 10.52 24.75
N PHE A 108 -7.65 9.54 24.58
CA PHE A 108 -7.93 8.32 23.82
C PHE A 108 -9.18 7.62 24.35
N MET A 109 -9.29 7.43 25.68
CA MET A 109 -10.44 6.74 26.29
C MET A 109 -11.77 7.44 25.97
N GLN A 110 -11.80 8.77 25.94
CA GLN A 110 -13.01 9.54 25.56
C GLN A 110 -13.44 9.20 24.13
N ILE A 111 -12.51 9.24 23.16
CA ILE A 111 -12.80 8.90 21.76
C ILE A 111 -13.21 7.43 21.64
N ASN A 112 -12.47 6.54 22.28
CA ASN A 112 -12.71 5.11 22.22
C ASN A 112 -14.11 4.72 22.72
N ILE A 113 -14.56 5.30 23.82
CA ILE A 113 -15.92 5.06 24.35
C ILE A 113 -16.98 5.41 23.33
N LEU A 114 -16.79 6.52 22.60
CA LEU A 114 -17.74 7.01 21.61
C LEU A 114 -17.76 6.18 20.32
N LEU A 115 -16.59 5.66 19.88
CA LEU A 115 -16.45 5.06 18.55
C LEU A 115 -16.35 3.52 18.55
N LYS A 116 -15.89 2.86 19.64
CA LYS A 116 -15.61 1.42 19.70
C LYS A 116 -16.82 0.51 19.39
N LYS A 117 -18.03 1.05 19.47
CA LYS A 117 -19.26 0.31 19.22
C LYS A 117 -19.46 0.05 17.72
N ASP A 118 -19.08 1.03 16.90
CA ASP A 118 -19.33 1.05 15.45
C ASP A 118 -18.09 0.77 14.63
N TYR A 119 -16.89 0.98 15.21
CA TYR A 119 -15.61 0.90 14.53
C TYR A 119 -14.63 -0.02 15.23
N THR A 120 -13.64 -0.54 14.47
CA THR A 120 -12.46 -1.20 15.04
C THR A 120 -11.41 -0.12 15.31
N ILE A 121 -10.98 0.01 16.57
CA ILE A 121 -10.08 1.07 17.00
C ILE A 121 -8.69 0.50 17.24
N SER A 122 -7.67 1.14 16.69
CA SER A 122 -6.28 1.00 17.10
C SER A 122 -5.77 2.33 17.66
N TRP A 123 -4.81 2.27 18.59
CA TRP A 123 -4.29 3.42 19.30
C TRP A 123 -2.76 3.41 19.33
N VAL A 124 -2.18 4.58 19.13
CA VAL A 124 -0.75 4.85 19.22
C VAL A 124 -0.52 6.18 19.93
N THR A 125 0.68 6.38 20.49
CA THR A 125 0.97 7.48 21.41
C THR A 125 1.84 8.60 20.82
N ASN A 126 2.28 8.46 19.57
CA ASN A 126 3.07 9.46 18.87
C ASN A 126 2.95 9.32 17.35
N GLY A 127 3.44 10.33 16.62
CA GLY A 127 3.34 10.37 15.16
C GLY A 127 4.19 9.33 14.44
N GLU A 128 5.30 8.89 15.02
CA GLU A 128 6.14 7.83 14.45
C GLU A 128 5.42 6.48 14.46
N GLU A 129 4.82 6.14 15.58
CA GLU A 129 3.96 4.96 15.70
C GLU A 129 2.74 5.06 14.77
N ALA A 130 2.18 6.27 14.58
CA ALA A 130 1.07 6.47 13.67
C ALA A 130 1.45 6.16 12.21
N VAL A 131 2.60 6.63 11.73
CA VAL A 131 3.13 6.28 10.40
C VAL A 131 3.35 4.78 10.27
N ASN A 132 4.01 4.15 11.25
CA ASN A 132 4.30 2.72 11.22
C ASN A 132 3.02 1.87 11.29
N SER A 133 2.04 2.26 12.11
CA SER A 133 0.75 1.59 12.19
C SER A 133 -0.07 1.74 10.90
N PHE A 134 -0.09 2.95 10.32
CA PHE A 134 -0.69 3.18 9.00
C PHE A 134 -0.13 2.24 7.93
N LEU A 135 1.19 2.09 7.86
CA LEU A 135 1.83 1.24 6.87
C LEU A 135 1.46 -0.24 7.03
N ARG A 136 1.30 -0.72 8.27
CA ARG A 136 0.97 -2.12 8.58
C ARG A 136 -0.51 -2.43 8.48
N GLU A 137 -1.37 -1.56 8.99
CA GLU A 137 -2.79 -1.86 9.24
C GLU A 137 -3.74 -1.28 8.21
N ARG A 138 -3.31 -0.24 7.48
CA ARG A 138 -4.13 0.47 6.49
C ARG A 138 -5.51 0.83 7.05
N PRO A 139 -5.60 1.76 8.00
CA PRO A 139 -6.87 2.19 8.56
C PRO A 139 -7.73 2.90 7.50
N ASP A 140 -9.04 2.92 7.71
CA ASP A 140 -9.97 3.65 6.85
C ASP A 140 -10.04 5.15 7.20
N LEU A 141 -9.58 5.54 8.40
CA LEU A 141 -9.53 6.91 8.91
C LEU A 141 -8.43 7.02 9.98
N ILE A 142 -7.76 8.15 10.04
CA ILE A 142 -6.88 8.53 11.16
C ILE A 142 -7.42 9.74 11.90
N LEU A 143 -7.56 9.62 13.22
CA LEU A 143 -7.71 10.77 14.12
C LEU A 143 -6.31 11.09 14.67
N MET A 144 -5.77 12.25 14.32
CA MET A 144 -4.38 12.62 14.55
C MET A 144 -4.29 13.81 15.51
N ASP A 145 -3.82 13.60 16.74
CA ASP A 145 -3.45 14.74 17.57
C ASP A 145 -2.27 15.50 16.94
N ILE A 146 -2.37 16.83 16.96
CA ILE A 146 -1.30 17.69 16.43
C ILE A 146 -0.09 17.67 17.35
N ARG A 147 -0.30 17.63 18.68
CA ARG A 147 0.77 17.77 19.67
C ARG A 147 1.10 16.42 20.32
N MET A 148 2.10 15.77 19.80
CA MET A 148 2.59 14.49 20.34
C MET A 148 4.12 14.54 20.48
N PRO A 149 4.70 13.73 21.41
CA PRO A 149 6.14 13.59 21.54
C PRO A 149 6.74 12.83 20.34
N VAL A 150 8.07 12.82 20.23
CA VAL A 150 8.87 12.14 19.20
C VAL A 150 8.63 12.72 17.81
N MET A 151 7.42 12.57 17.26
CA MET A 151 6.97 13.14 16.00
C MET A 151 5.56 13.69 16.20
N ASN A 152 5.35 14.95 15.85
CA ASN A 152 4.05 15.61 15.95
C ASN A 152 3.11 15.16 14.81
N GLY A 153 1.80 15.45 14.96
CA GLY A 153 0.79 15.01 14.00
C GLY A 153 0.91 15.64 12.62
N ILE A 154 1.45 16.86 12.51
CA ILE A 154 1.71 17.53 11.22
C ILE A 154 2.77 16.75 10.44
N GLN A 155 3.92 16.48 11.06
CA GLN A 155 5.00 15.71 10.45
C GLN A 155 4.56 14.29 10.08
N ALA A 156 3.75 13.65 10.93
CA ALA A 156 3.20 12.32 10.64
C ALA A 156 2.25 12.37 9.43
N THR A 157 1.38 13.38 9.35
CA THR A 157 0.48 13.58 8.20
C THR A 157 1.26 13.78 6.91
N GLU A 158 2.27 14.65 6.90
CA GLU A 158 3.13 14.86 5.72
C GLU A 158 3.75 13.55 5.24
N LYS A 159 4.30 12.73 6.15
CA LYS A 159 4.85 11.42 5.80
C LYS A 159 3.80 10.47 5.25
N ILE A 160 2.62 10.39 5.85
CA ILE A 160 1.51 9.55 5.36
C ILE A 160 1.09 9.99 3.95
N ARG A 161 1.04 11.30 3.69
CA ARG A 161 0.67 11.84 2.38
C ARG A 161 1.66 11.52 1.25
N THR A 162 2.90 11.23 1.57
CA THR A 162 3.86 10.73 0.55
C THR A 162 3.49 9.31 0.06
N VAL A 163 2.66 8.58 0.81
CA VAL A 163 2.29 7.18 0.53
C VAL A 163 0.83 7.06 0.10
N ASP A 164 -0.06 7.82 0.74
CA ASP A 164 -1.50 7.77 0.50
C ASP A 164 -2.10 9.18 0.58
N ILE A 165 -2.49 9.72 -0.57
CA ILE A 165 -3.05 11.06 -0.67
C ILE A 165 -4.54 11.09 -0.33
N ASP A 166 -5.24 9.96 -0.45
CA ASP A 166 -6.71 9.87 -0.36
C ASP A 166 -7.19 9.44 1.03
N LEU A 167 -6.31 8.86 1.88
CA LEU A 167 -6.70 8.42 3.21
C LEU A 167 -7.27 9.59 4.03
N PRO A 168 -8.48 9.49 4.59
CA PRO A 168 -9.00 10.52 5.48
C PRO A 168 -8.15 10.67 6.75
N ILE A 169 -7.64 11.88 7.00
CA ILE A 169 -6.92 12.25 8.22
C ILE A 169 -7.60 13.47 8.82
N VAL A 170 -8.11 13.32 10.03
CA VAL A 170 -8.75 14.39 10.77
C VAL A 170 -7.83 14.79 11.93
N ALA A 171 -7.40 16.05 11.93
CA ALA A 171 -6.58 16.58 13.01
C ALA A 171 -7.44 16.80 14.26
N VAL A 172 -6.92 16.40 15.42
CA VAL A 172 -7.54 16.66 16.73
C VAL A 172 -6.63 17.61 17.49
N THR A 173 -7.17 18.75 17.96
CA THR A 173 -6.34 19.76 18.63
C THR A 173 -7.03 20.34 19.86
N ALA A 174 -6.25 20.58 20.92
CA ALA A 174 -6.70 21.34 22.09
C ALA A 174 -6.81 22.84 21.81
N ASN A 175 -6.25 23.30 20.70
CA ASN A 175 -6.08 24.72 20.42
C ASN A 175 -6.73 25.10 19.10
N ALA A 176 -7.77 25.93 19.18
CA ALA A 176 -8.50 26.43 18.01
C ALA A 176 -7.78 27.60 17.30
N PHE A 177 -6.48 27.85 17.55
CA PHE A 177 -5.77 28.94 16.89
C PHE A 177 -5.65 28.68 15.38
N LEU A 178 -6.00 29.70 14.62
CA LEU A 178 -5.97 29.69 13.14
C LEU A 178 -4.66 29.17 12.53
N ILE A 179 -3.53 29.43 13.19
CA ILE A 179 -2.19 29.02 12.69
C ILE A 179 -2.03 27.50 12.69
N GLU A 180 -2.38 26.82 13.79
CA GLU A 180 -2.28 25.36 13.87
C GLU A 180 -3.26 24.66 12.90
N GLN A 181 -4.45 25.21 12.76
CA GLN A 181 -5.44 24.72 11.81
C GLN A 181 -4.94 24.85 10.36
N GLN A 182 -4.37 26.01 10.01
CA GLN A 182 -3.79 26.22 8.68
C GLN A 182 -2.62 25.27 8.40
N GLN A 183 -1.75 25.02 9.38
CA GLN A 183 -0.65 24.08 9.27
C GLN A 183 -1.13 22.64 9.08
N ALA A 184 -2.15 22.20 9.82
CA ALA A 184 -2.71 20.86 9.68
C ALA A 184 -3.34 20.65 8.30
N LEU A 185 -4.11 21.62 7.80
CA LEU A 185 -4.68 21.56 6.46
C LEU A 185 -3.60 21.59 5.37
N ALA A 186 -2.58 22.44 5.54
CA ALA A 186 -1.44 22.52 4.59
C ALA A 186 -0.63 21.22 4.55
N ALA A 187 -0.51 20.50 5.67
CA ALA A 187 0.11 19.17 5.74
C ALA A 187 -0.72 18.08 5.10
N GLY A 188 -2.00 18.35 4.78
CA GLY A 188 -2.89 17.42 4.10
C GLY A 188 -3.95 16.76 4.99
N CYS A 189 -4.25 17.30 6.19
CA CYS A 189 -5.43 16.90 6.93
C CYS A 189 -6.71 17.29 6.16
N ASN A 190 -7.72 16.44 6.20
CA ASN A 190 -8.99 16.66 5.52
C ASN A 190 -9.95 17.53 6.35
N ASP A 191 -9.89 17.42 7.67
CA ASP A 191 -10.72 18.21 8.60
C ASP A 191 -9.99 18.38 9.94
N ILE A 192 -10.58 19.20 10.81
CA ILE A 192 -10.05 19.52 12.14
C ILE A 192 -11.18 19.47 13.17
N ILE A 193 -10.90 18.80 14.28
CA ILE A 193 -11.79 18.74 15.43
C ILE A 193 -11.09 19.35 16.64
N ALA A 194 -11.69 20.39 17.21
CA ALA A 194 -11.21 21.01 18.44
C ALA A 194 -11.69 20.22 19.67
N LYS A 195 -10.79 20.01 20.64
CA LYS A 195 -11.13 19.49 21.98
C LYS A 195 -11.78 20.63 22.82
N PRO A 196 -12.83 20.37 23.62
CA PRO A 196 -13.52 19.10 23.78
C PRO A 196 -14.48 18.81 22.62
N TYR A 197 -14.51 17.57 22.17
CA TYR A 197 -15.38 17.13 21.09
C TYR A 197 -16.65 16.45 21.62
N THR A 198 -17.73 16.56 20.83
CA THR A 198 -18.99 15.84 21.08
C THR A 198 -19.07 14.60 20.16
N TYR A 199 -19.98 13.69 20.53
CA TYR A 199 -20.23 12.50 19.73
C TYR A 199 -20.73 12.83 18.31
N GLU A 200 -21.59 13.85 18.21
CA GLU A 200 -22.13 14.32 16.94
C GLU A 200 -21.00 14.79 16.02
N ARG A 201 -20.08 15.62 16.55
CA ARG A 201 -18.95 16.15 15.77
C ARG A 201 -17.94 15.08 15.31
N LEU A 202 -17.81 13.98 16.07
CA LEU A 202 -16.94 12.86 15.68
C LEU A 202 -17.58 11.95 14.62
N LYS A 203 -18.90 12.04 14.40
CA LYS A 203 -19.63 11.24 13.40
C LYS A 203 -19.95 11.97 12.10
N GLU A 204 -19.80 13.28 12.04
CA GLU A 204 -19.87 14.08 10.81
C GLU A 204 -18.69 13.80 9.88
#